data_aaaba59c035a8f40e393a5495c49230b
#
_entry.id   aaaba59c035a8f40e393a5495c49230b
#
_cell.length_a   1.000
_cell.length_b   1.000
_cell.length_c   1.000
_cell.angle_alpha   90.00
_cell.angle_beta   90.00
_cell.angle_gamma   90.00
#
_symmetry.space_group_name_H-M   'P 1'
#
loop_
_entity.id
_entity.type
_entity.pdbx_description
1 polymer ?
#
loop_
_entity_poly.entity_id
_entity_poly.type
_entity_poly.pdbx_seq_one_letter_code
_entity_poly.pdbx_strand_id
1 'polypeptide(L)'
;TWCLRSGVTYTAVFDTTEGEIRVALDRARTPEAVNNFIVLARYGYYDETLLFRFDPSIAIIQGGAPTTNSWSDPGPGYTIPDEGGQFTKLSNGGLLGPFTYTAGDLVMARSAGPDSSGAQFFFATGPEVSLLDNQGTYLVFGHADDAGIAVLQAMMGLYELDDTSVYGGGPIRADR
;
A
#
# COMPACT_ATOMS: atom_id res chain seq x y z
N THR A 1 -9.83 1.22 18.02
CA THR A 1 -11.01 2.12 17.88
C THR A 1 -11.67 1.90 16.53
N TRP A 2 -12.99 1.73 16.52
CA TRP A 2 -13.77 1.63 15.28
C TRP A 2 -14.30 3.01 14.89
N CYS A 3 -14.01 3.48 13.69
CA CYS A 3 -14.39 4.82 13.24
C CYS A 3 -15.23 4.84 11.96
N LEU A 4 -15.52 3.69 11.36
CA LEU A 4 -16.35 3.61 10.16
C LEU A 4 -17.83 3.76 10.51
N ARG A 5 -18.55 4.56 9.71
CA ARG A 5 -20.00 4.79 9.85
C ARG A 5 -20.74 4.09 8.73
N SER A 6 -21.91 3.52 9.03
CA SER A 6 -22.78 2.91 8.02
C SER A 6 -23.20 3.93 6.96
N GLY A 7 -23.22 3.53 5.70
CA GLY A 7 -23.65 4.37 4.58
C GLY A 7 -22.68 5.48 4.17
N VAL A 8 -21.49 5.56 4.78
CA VAL A 8 -20.47 6.58 4.45
C VAL A 8 -19.40 5.96 3.55
N THR A 9 -19.07 6.64 2.47
CA THR A 9 -17.88 6.35 1.64
C THR A 9 -16.69 7.14 2.17
N TYR A 10 -15.48 6.60 2.00
CA TYR A 10 -14.25 7.23 2.46
C TYR A 10 -13.27 7.38 1.30
N THR A 11 -12.67 8.55 1.22
CA THR A 11 -11.57 8.85 0.29
C THR A 11 -10.36 9.23 1.11
N ALA A 12 -9.25 8.55 0.89
CA ALA A 12 -7.94 9.00 1.38
C ALA A 12 -7.37 10.00 0.37
N VAL A 13 -6.77 11.05 0.88
CA VAL A 13 -6.03 12.03 0.09
C VAL A 13 -4.59 12.02 0.56
N PHE A 14 -3.68 11.64 -0.32
CA PHE A 14 -2.25 11.70 -0.10
C PHE A 14 -1.75 12.98 -0.77
N ASP A 15 -1.34 13.95 0.04
CA ASP A 15 -0.69 15.16 -0.42
C ASP A 15 0.81 14.90 -0.49
N THR A 16 1.35 14.83 -1.68
CA THR A 16 2.75 14.45 -1.91
C THR A 16 3.51 15.57 -2.60
N THR A 17 4.85 15.51 -2.57
CA THR A 17 5.70 16.46 -3.30
C THR A 17 5.48 16.46 -4.81
N GLU A 18 4.94 15.36 -5.36
CA GLU A 18 4.69 15.21 -6.80
C GLU A 18 3.23 15.46 -7.19
N GLY A 19 2.34 15.66 -6.21
CA GLY A 19 0.93 15.93 -6.42
C GLY A 19 0.01 15.15 -5.50
N GLU A 20 -1.28 15.44 -5.62
CA GLU A 20 -2.34 14.82 -4.82
C GLU A 20 -2.76 13.49 -5.43
N ILE A 21 -2.88 12.45 -4.59
CA ILE A 21 -3.41 11.14 -4.97
C ILE A 21 -4.68 10.90 -4.17
N ARG A 22 -5.82 10.79 -4.86
CA ARG A 22 -7.12 10.52 -4.25
C ARG A 22 -7.48 9.05 -4.42
N VAL A 23 -7.77 8.38 -3.31
CA VAL A 23 -8.04 6.94 -3.26
C VAL A 23 -9.41 6.68 -2.66
N ALA A 24 -10.30 6.08 -3.42
CA ALA A 24 -11.56 5.54 -2.90
C ALA A 24 -11.27 4.29 -2.06
N LEU A 25 -11.61 4.30 -0.78
CA LEU A 25 -11.37 3.18 0.13
C LEU A 25 -12.52 2.17 0.07
N ASP A 26 -12.18 0.88 -0.07
CA ASP A 26 -13.13 -0.22 -0.21
C ASP A 26 -13.63 -0.76 1.14
N ARG A 27 -14.36 0.06 1.85
CA ARG A 27 -14.97 -0.29 3.13
C ARG A 27 -15.88 -1.52 3.06
N ALA A 28 -16.46 -1.79 1.90
CA ALA A 28 -17.43 -2.88 1.77
C ALA A 28 -16.75 -4.26 1.84
N ARG A 29 -15.59 -4.39 1.24
CA ARG A 29 -14.83 -5.65 1.21
C ARG A 29 -13.77 -5.75 2.28
N THR A 30 -13.17 -4.60 2.65
CA THR A 30 -12.02 -4.56 3.56
C THR A 30 -12.21 -3.58 4.72
N PRO A 31 -13.30 -3.73 5.53
CA PRO A 31 -13.61 -2.78 6.59
C PRO A 31 -12.53 -2.67 7.67
N GLU A 32 -11.84 -3.76 8.02
CA GLU A 32 -10.78 -3.73 9.04
C GLU A 32 -9.55 -2.96 8.54
N ALA A 33 -9.08 -3.23 7.30
CA ALA A 33 -7.96 -2.53 6.71
C ALA A 33 -8.28 -1.04 6.52
N VAL A 34 -9.47 -0.71 6.02
CA VAL A 34 -9.91 0.68 5.88
C VAL A 34 -10.02 1.37 7.23
N ASN A 35 -10.60 0.71 8.24
CA ASN A 35 -10.67 1.28 9.59
C ASN A 35 -9.28 1.52 10.18
N ASN A 36 -8.39 0.54 10.06
CA ASN A 36 -7.01 0.64 10.51
C ASN A 36 -6.28 1.84 9.87
N PHE A 37 -6.35 1.92 8.54
CA PHE A 37 -5.73 3.01 7.80
C PHE A 37 -6.28 4.38 8.24
N ILE A 38 -7.60 4.54 8.34
CA ILE A 38 -8.23 5.81 8.73
C ILE A 38 -7.85 6.19 10.18
N VAL A 39 -7.80 5.23 11.10
CA VAL A 39 -7.39 5.49 12.48
C VAL A 39 -5.96 6.01 12.50
N LEU A 40 -5.03 5.31 11.85
CA LEU A 40 -3.62 5.71 11.79
C LEU A 40 -3.46 7.09 11.15
N ALA A 41 -4.11 7.34 10.01
CA ALA A 41 -4.08 8.63 9.33
C ALA A 41 -4.60 9.77 10.22
N ARG A 42 -5.69 9.57 10.95
CA ARG A 42 -6.24 10.58 11.88
C ARG A 42 -5.34 10.90 13.07
N TYR A 43 -4.47 9.98 13.45
CA TYR A 43 -3.45 10.21 14.47
C TYR A 43 -2.14 10.77 13.90
N GLY A 44 -2.11 11.12 12.62
CA GLY A 44 -0.92 11.66 11.96
C GLY A 44 0.20 10.64 11.76
N TYR A 45 -0.13 9.34 11.80
CA TYR A 45 0.87 8.26 11.71
C TYR A 45 1.66 8.29 10.39
N TYR A 46 1.02 8.77 9.32
CA TYR A 46 1.61 8.83 7.98
C TYR A 46 2.14 10.21 7.60
N ASP A 47 1.90 11.23 8.44
CA ASP A 47 2.28 12.60 8.12
C ASP A 47 3.80 12.75 8.06
N GLU A 48 4.29 13.48 7.05
CA GLU A 48 5.71 13.74 6.80
C GLU A 48 6.58 12.47 6.63
N THR A 49 5.95 11.34 6.30
CA THR A 49 6.67 10.09 6.01
C THR A 49 7.09 9.99 4.56
N LEU A 50 8.00 9.08 4.25
CA LEU A 50 8.47 8.86 2.89
C LEU A 50 7.74 7.69 2.24
N LEU A 51 7.54 7.81 0.93
CA LEU A 51 7.36 6.66 0.06
C LEU A 51 8.76 6.12 -0.22
N PHE A 52 9.21 5.20 0.61
CA PHE A 52 10.63 4.85 0.78
C PHE A 52 11.16 3.80 -0.19
N ARG A 53 10.28 3.03 -0.84
CA ARG A 53 10.68 1.99 -1.79
C ARG A 53 9.94 2.15 -3.10
N PHE A 54 10.70 2.25 -4.17
CA PHE A 54 10.22 2.20 -5.54
C PHE A 54 10.77 0.92 -6.17
N ASP A 55 9.91 0.12 -6.76
CA ASP A 55 10.30 -1.14 -7.41
C ASP A 55 9.64 -1.23 -8.80
N PRO A 56 10.33 -0.77 -9.84
CA PRO A 56 9.77 -0.79 -11.19
C PRO A 56 9.61 -2.21 -11.75
N SER A 57 10.30 -3.21 -11.20
CA SER A 57 10.21 -4.60 -11.68
C SER A 57 8.84 -5.22 -11.42
N ILE A 58 8.13 -4.75 -10.40
CA ILE A 58 6.78 -5.15 -10.03
C ILE A 58 5.83 -3.95 -9.96
N ALA A 59 6.26 -2.80 -10.46
CA ALA A 59 5.50 -1.55 -10.55
C ALA A 59 4.82 -1.14 -9.23
N ILE A 60 5.59 -1.04 -8.12
CA ILE A 60 5.07 -0.60 -6.83
C ILE A 60 5.84 0.56 -6.22
N ILE A 61 5.13 1.40 -5.45
CA ILE A 61 5.69 2.43 -4.56
C ILE A 61 5.18 2.15 -3.16
N GLN A 62 6.08 1.92 -2.19
CA GLN A 62 5.75 1.50 -0.84
C GLN A 62 6.06 2.60 0.18
N GLY A 63 5.16 2.74 1.17
CA GLY A 63 5.27 3.68 2.28
C GLY A 63 4.63 3.16 3.56
N GLY A 64 4.37 4.05 4.51
CA GLY A 64 3.72 3.71 5.78
C GLY A 64 4.66 3.19 6.87
N ALA A 65 5.91 3.65 6.86
CA ALA A 65 6.96 3.25 7.81
C ALA A 65 7.57 4.49 8.50
N PRO A 66 6.84 5.17 9.39
CA PRO A 66 7.23 6.48 9.93
C PRO A 66 8.51 6.48 10.78
N THR A 67 8.84 5.36 11.41
CA THR A 67 10.00 5.29 12.32
C THR A 67 11.31 5.11 11.58
N THR A 68 11.33 4.30 10.54
CA THR A 68 12.57 3.92 9.85
C THR A 68 12.61 4.28 8.37
N ASN A 69 11.46 4.64 7.78
CA ASN A 69 11.30 4.78 6.33
C ASN A 69 11.88 3.57 5.58
N SER A 70 11.61 2.37 6.08
CA SER A 70 12.06 1.11 5.50
C SER A 70 11.11 -0.03 5.82
N TRP A 71 11.23 -1.14 5.13
CA TRP A 71 10.43 -2.34 5.39
C TRP A 71 10.67 -2.98 6.77
N SER A 72 11.77 -2.65 7.44
CA SER A 72 12.08 -3.12 8.80
C SER A 72 11.40 -2.29 9.89
N ASP A 73 10.53 -1.35 9.53
CA ASP A 73 9.78 -0.55 10.51
C ASP A 73 8.98 -1.48 11.45
N PRO A 74 9.01 -1.22 12.76
CA PRO A 74 8.30 -2.06 13.74
C PRO A 74 6.77 -1.97 13.59
N GLY A 75 6.26 -1.02 12.82
CA GLY A 75 4.84 -0.80 12.62
C GLY A 75 4.13 -0.27 13.87
N PRO A 76 2.80 -0.35 13.90
CA PRO A 76 1.99 0.21 14.98
C PRO A 76 1.95 -0.67 16.25
N GLY A 77 2.73 -1.75 16.30
CA GLY A 77 2.77 -2.69 17.42
C GLY A 77 1.66 -3.77 17.39
N TYR A 78 0.94 -3.88 16.29
CA TYR A 78 -0.08 -4.90 16.05
C TYR A 78 -0.19 -5.22 14.57
N THR A 79 -0.92 -6.29 14.25
CA THR A 79 -1.33 -6.65 12.89
C THR A 79 -2.85 -6.74 12.80
N ILE A 80 -3.37 -6.70 11.58
CA ILE A 80 -4.78 -6.84 11.28
C ILE A 80 -5.05 -8.15 10.54
N PRO A 81 -6.25 -8.74 10.68
CA PRO A 81 -6.61 -9.96 9.98
C PRO A 81 -6.73 -9.74 8.47
N ASP A 82 -6.44 -10.79 7.72
CA ASP A 82 -6.78 -10.86 6.31
C ASP A 82 -8.31 -10.92 6.16
N GLU A 83 -8.87 -10.16 5.22
CA GLU A 83 -10.32 -10.00 5.09
C GLU A 83 -10.79 -9.83 3.64
N GLY A 84 -12.09 -9.58 3.49
CA GLY A 84 -12.70 -9.22 2.21
C GLY A 84 -12.92 -10.39 1.26
N GLY A 85 -12.79 -11.63 1.73
CA GLY A 85 -12.89 -12.82 0.88
C GLY A 85 -11.82 -12.87 -0.21
N GLN A 86 -10.82 -12.03 -0.05
CA GLN A 86 -9.72 -11.89 -0.99
C GLN A 86 -8.71 -13.03 -0.84
N PHE A 87 -8.75 -13.76 0.26
CA PHE A 87 -7.90 -14.91 0.50
C PHE A 87 -8.74 -16.15 0.74
N THR A 88 -8.30 -17.26 0.16
CA THR A 88 -8.81 -18.58 0.52
C THR A 88 -7.74 -19.27 1.35
N LYS A 89 -8.06 -19.57 2.59
CA LYS A 89 -7.19 -20.40 3.45
C LYS A 89 -7.27 -21.85 2.98
N LEU A 90 -6.12 -22.41 2.63
CA LEU A 90 -6.00 -23.82 2.27
C LEU A 90 -5.98 -24.69 3.52
N SER A 91 -6.32 -25.97 3.39
CA SER A 91 -6.31 -26.95 4.49
C SER A 91 -4.94 -27.16 5.13
N ASN A 92 -3.87 -26.86 4.42
CA ASN A 92 -2.48 -26.89 4.90
C ASN A 92 -2.03 -25.59 5.58
N GLY A 93 -2.95 -24.63 5.78
CA GLY A 93 -2.66 -23.31 6.35
C GLY A 93 -2.07 -22.30 5.37
N GLY A 94 -1.84 -22.68 4.12
CA GLY A 94 -1.43 -21.73 3.06
C GLY A 94 -2.58 -20.82 2.64
N LEU A 95 -2.24 -19.80 1.86
CA LEU A 95 -3.21 -18.89 1.26
C LEU A 95 -3.26 -19.12 -0.25
N LEU A 96 -4.45 -19.10 -0.80
CA LEU A 96 -4.68 -19.06 -2.23
C LEU A 96 -5.52 -17.82 -2.53
N GLY A 97 -4.95 -16.85 -3.20
CA GLY A 97 -5.70 -15.68 -3.64
C GLY A 97 -6.05 -15.78 -5.10
N PRO A 98 -7.28 -15.52 -5.50
CA PRO A 98 -7.60 -15.19 -6.88
C PRO A 98 -7.48 -13.68 -7.05
N PHE A 99 -6.24 -13.13 -7.06
CA PHE A 99 -6.09 -11.71 -7.20
C PHE A 99 -5.54 -11.31 -8.54
N THR A 100 -6.14 -10.26 -9.08
CA THR A 100 -5.57 -9.45 -10.15
C THR A 100 -5.28 -8.07 -9.56
N TYR A 101 -4.02 -7.68 -9.53
CA TYR A 101 -3.60 -6.34 -9.14
C TYR A 101 -3.54 -5.45 -10.37
N THR A 102 -3.98 -4.22 -10.23
CA THR A 102 -4.01 -3.23 -11.33
C THR A 102 -3.42 -1.91 -10.89
N ALA A 103 -2.93 -1.12 -11.86
CA ALA A 103 -2.46 0.23 -11.57
C ALA A 103 -3.54 1.05 -10.86
N GLY A 104 -3.16 1.77 -9.81
CA GLY A 104 -4.07 2.52 -8.95
C GLY A 104 -4.48 1.79 -7.67
N ASP A 105 -4.27 0.48 -7.56
CA ASP A 105 -4.59 -0.23 -6.32
C ASP A 105 -3.73 0.27 -5.16
N LEU A 106 -4.39 0.52 -4.02
CA LEU A 106 -3.77 0.74 -2.72
C LEU A 106 -3.87 -0.56 -1.92
N VAL A 107 -2.72 -1.11 -1.55
CA VAL A 107 -2.57 -2.49 -1.09
C VAL A 107 -1.81 -2.51 0.23
N MET A 108 -2.27 -3.34 1.19
CA MET A 108 -1.52 -3.56 2.43
C MET A 108 -0.26 -4.37 2.15
N ALA A 109 0.89 -3.82 2.55
CA ALA A 109 2.12 -4.60 2.64
C ALA A 109 2.03 -5.57 3.81
N ARG A 110 2.71 -6.71 3.71
CA ARG A 110 2.66 -7.77 4.72
C ARG A 110 3.98 -8.53 4.82
N SER A 111 4.18 -9.14 5.97
CA SER A 111 5.23 -10.14 6.20
C SER A 111 4.78 -11.52 5.71
N ALA A 112 5.60 -12.53 5.95
CA ALA A 112 5.25 -13.90 5.65
C ALA A 112 4.11 -14.41 6.56
N GLY A 113 3.20 -15.17 5.98
CA GLY A 113 2.08 -15.78 6.70
C GLY A 113 0.79 -14.92 6.71
N PRO A 114 -0.31 -15.50 7.17
CA PRO A 114 -1.59 -14.81 7.27
C PRO A 114 -1.59 -13.76 8.39
N ASP A 115 -2.54 -12.83 8.32
CA ASP A 115 -2.81 -11.83 9.34
C ASP A 115 -1.57 -11.02 9.75
N SER A 116 -0.71 -10.68 8.79
CA SER A 116 0.59 -10.03 9.03
C SER A 116 0.70 -8.60 8.52
N SER A 117 -0.40 -8.02 8.03
CA SER A 117 -0.47 -6.61 7.66
C SER A 117 -0.56 -5.72 8.91
N GLY A 118 0.11 -4.57 8.88
CA GLY A 118 0.10 -3.58 9.97
C GLY A 118 -0.25 -2.18 9.48
N ALA A 119 0.78 -1.37 9.19
CA ALA A 119 0.61 0.00 8.71
C ALA A 119 1.17 0.24 7.31
N GLN A 120 2.17 -0.54 6.89
CA GLN A 120 2.80 -0.35 5.59
C GLN A 120 1.84 -0.70 4.46
N PHE A 121 1.92 0.07 3.40
CA PHE A 121 1.12 -0.09 2.19
C PHE A 121 1.99 0.11 0.95
N PHE A 122 1.48 -0.29 -0.20
CA PHE A 122 2.06 0.10 -1.48
C PHE A 122 0.97 0.50 -2.47
N PHE A 123 1.35 1.36 -3.40
CA PHE A 123 0.56 1.66 -4.58
C PHE A 123 1.04 0.81 -5.75
N ALA A 124 0.12 0.27 -6.51
CA ALA A 124 0.38 -0.29 -7.83
C ALA A 124 0.45 0.84 -8.87
N THR A 125 1.51 0.90 -9.65
CA THR A 125 1.76 2.02 -10.57
C THR A 125 1.68 1.67 -12.05
N GLY A 126 1.73 0.39 -12.37
CA GLY A 126 1.76 -0.09 -13.76
C GLY A 126 1.37 -1.55 -13.91
N PRO A 127 1.37 -2.07 -15.15
CA PRO A 127 0.90 -3.43 -15.46
C PRO A 127 1.80 -4.54 -14.87
N GLU A 128 3.06 -4.25 -14.56
CA GLU A 128 4.01 -5.21 -13.99
C GLU A 128 3.58 -5.68 -12.59
N VAL A 129 2.68 -4.95 -11.93
CA VAL A 129 2.09 -5.38 -10.65
C VAL A 129 1.35 -6.72 -10.76
N SER A 130 0.90 -7.10 -11.96
CA SER A 130 0.30 -8.41 -12.24
C SER A 130 1.21 -9.60 -11.95
N LEU A 131 2.52 -9.38 -11.83
CA LEU A 131 3.46 -10.40 -11.36
C LEU A 131 3.16 -10.86 -9.92
N LEU A 132 2.46 -10.04 -9.13
CA LEU A 132 2.00 -10.39 -7.79
C LEU A 132 0.74 -11.28 -7.77
N ASP A 133 0.04 -11.42 -8.91
CA ASP A 133 -1.20 -12.20 -9.01
C ASP A 133 -0.97 -13.67 -8.62
N ASN A 134 0.21 -14.22 -8.93
CA ASN A 134 0.57 -15.59 -8.57
C ASN A 134 0.69 -15.81 -7.08
N GLN A 135 1.03 -14.79 -6.31
CA GLN A 135 1.02 -14.86 -4.85
C GLN A 135 -0.40 -14.68 -4.32
N GLY A 136 -1.15 -13.72 -4.87
CA GLY A 136 -2.55 -13.45 -4.56
C GLY A 136 -2.85 -13.21 -3.09
N THR A 137 -1.86 -12.73 -2.31
CA THR A 137 -1.92 -12.68 -0.84
C THR A 137 -1.93 -11.26 -0.27
N TYR A 138 -1.86 -10.25 -1.13
CA TYR A 138 -1.88 -8.85 -0.70
C TYR A 138 -3.30 -8.29 -0.71
N LEU A 139 -3.67 -7.61 0.36
CA LEU A 139 -5.01 -7.08 0.58
C LEU A 139 -5.18 -5.72 -0.10
N VAL A 140 -5.98 -5.66 -1.17
CA VAL A 140 -6.36 -4.38 -1.80
C VAL A 140 -7.47 -3.73 -0.98
N PHE A 141 -7.25 -2.51 -0.49
CA PHE A 141 -8.21 -1.80 0.34
C PHE A 141 -8.65 -0.43 -0.21
N GLY A 142 -8.17 -0.06 -1.39
CA GLY A 142 -8.57 1.16 -2.08
C GLY A 142 -8.09 1.19 -3.52
N HIS A 143 -8.59 2.18 -4.27
CA HIS A 143 -8.19 2.41 -5.65
C HIS A 143 -8.12 3.91 -5.94
N ALA A 144 -7.02 4.34 -6.55
CA ALA A 144 -6.79 5.73 -6.94
C ALA A 144 -7.64 6.10 -8.17
N ASP A 145 -8.04 7.37 -8.24
CA ASP A 145 -8.63 7.90 -9.46
C ASP A 145 -7.58 8.07 -10.59
N ASP A 146 -8.04 8.36 -11.81
CA ASP A 146 -7.16 8.49 -12.97
C ASP A 146 -6.08 9.56 -12.78
N ALA A 147 -6.40 10.66 -12.09
CA ALA A 147 -5.43 11.71 -11.79
C ALA A 147 -4.36 11.22 -10.79
N GLY A 148 -4.76 10.49 -9.76
CA GLY A 148 -3.85 9.87 -8.80
C GLY A 148 -2.95 8.81 -9.46
N ILE A 149 -3.50 8.01 -10.39
CA ILE A 149 -2.71 7.04 -11.15
C ILE A 149 -1.64 7.77 -11.98
N ALA A 150 -1.98 8.88 -12.62
CA ALA A 150 -1.01 9.67 -13.39
C ALA A 150 0.12 10.22 -12.49
N VAL A 151 -0.19 10.67 -11.27
CA VAL A 151 0.81 11.09 -10.29
C VAL A 151 1.72 9.92 -9.90
N LEU A 152 1.15 8.75 -9.59
CA LEU A 152 1.93 7.55 -9.26
C LEU A 152 2.88 7.12 -10.39
N GLN A 153 2.43 7.21 -11.63
CA GLN A 153 3.25 6.91 -12.80
C GLN A 153 4.37 7.95 -13.00
N ALA A 154 4.08 9.23 -12.76
CA ALA A 154 5.09 10.28 -12.79
C ALA A 154 6.15 10.07 -11.70
N MET A 155 5.73 9.70 -10.48
CA MET A 155 6.66 9.35 -9.40
C MET A 155 7.56 8.16 -9.77
N MET A 156 6.99 7.09 -10.34
CA MET A 156 7.79 5.94 -10.79
C MET A 156 8.80 6.33 -11.87
N GLY A 157 8.46 7.32 -12.71
CA GLY A 157 9.37 7.90 -13.71
C GLY A 157 10.59 8.62 -13.13
N LEU A 158 10.59 8.95 -11.83
CA LEU A 158 11.73 9.53 -11.11
C LEU A 158 12.72 8.50 -10.59
N TYR A 159 12.44 7.22 -10.79
CA TYR A 159 13.31 6.14 -10.30
C TYR A 159 14.67 6.16 -10.99
N GLU A 160 15.73 6.12 -10.20
CA GLU A 160 17.10 5.87 -10.66
C GLU A 160 17.73 4.71 -9.92
N LEU A 161 18.57 3.96 -10.61
CA LEU A 161 19.39 2.92 -10.00
C LEU A 161 20.38 3.53 -9.01
N ASP A 162 20.48 2.96 -7.84
CA ASP A 162 21.45 3.31 -6.81
C ASP A 162 21.94 2.05 -6.10
N ASP A 163 23.13 1.62 -6.44
CA ASP A 163 23.75 0.40 -5.89
C ASP A 163 24.02 0.52 -4.38
N THR A 164 23.94 1.71 -3.81
CA THR A 164 24.09 1.93 -2.36
C THR A 164 22.75 1.85 -1.62
N SER A 165 21.63 1.89 -2.34
CA SER A 165 20.29 1.73 -1.79
C SER A 165 20.00 0.26 -1.51
N VAL A 166 19.43 -0.03 -0.33
CA VAL A 166 18.95 -1.38 0.03
C VAL A 166 17.81 -1.86 -0.89
N TYR A 167 17.22 -0.97 -1.68
CA TYR A 167 16.14 -1.24 -2.63
C TYR A 167 16.61 -1.24 -4.09
N GLY A 168 17.93 -1.11 -4.33
CA GLY A 168 18.51 -1.07 -5.67
C GLY A 168 18.29 0.24 -6.43
N GLY A 169 17.62 1.22 -5.83
CA GLY A 169 17.35 2.52 -6.41
C GLY A 169 16.23 3.26 -5.70
N GLY A 170 15.85 4.39 -6.25
CA GLY A 170 14.79 5.24 -5.70
C GLY A 170 14.57 6.49 -6.54
N PRO A 171 13.67 7.39 -6.10
CA PRO A 171 13.44 8.64 -6.81
C PRO A 171 14.64 9.57 -6.68
N ILE A 172 14.94 10.30 -7.77
CA ILE A 172 15.89 11.39 -7.74
C ILE A 172 15.34 12.48 -6.82
N ARG A 173 16.17 12.93 -5.89
CA ARG A 173 15.87 14.13 -5.12
C ARG A 173 16.63 15.31 -5.73
N ALA A 174 15.87 16.30 -6.21
CA ALA A 174 16.47 17.53 -6.76
C ALA A 174 17.05 18.45 -5.69
N ASP A 175 16.74 18.22 -4.41
CA ASP A 175 17.01 19.09 -3.27
C ASP A 175 17.91 18.46 -2.21
N ARG A 176 18.83 17.62 -2.61
CA ARG A 176 19.89 17.11 -1.71
C ARG A 176 20.82 18.21 -1.26
#